data_d099bfc25b1b6549030b75edc522e6f6
#
_entry.id   d099bfc25b1b6549030b75edc522e6f6
#
_cell.length_a   1.000
_cell.length_b   1.000
_cell.length_c   1.000
_cell.angle_alpha   90.00
_cell.angle_beta   90.00
_cell.angle_gamma   90.00
#
_symmetry.space_group_name_H-M   'P 1'
#
loop_
_entity.id
_entity.type
_entity.pdbx_description
1 polymer ?
#
loop_
_entity_poly.entity_id
_entity_poly.type
_entity_poly.pdbx_seq_one_letter_code
_entity_poly.pdbx_strand_id
1 'polypeptide(L)'
;CIRDRIKEVVRNYAFDGIMLDRARYDCIDSDFSPESKKMFEKFIGKKVEKFPEDIFEWRPNAEGGIDRVGGPYYHQWLTWRASVIYNFIKDVRTSIKKIKPECMLAAYTGAWYPTYFEVGVNWASRNYDVSKDFSWATPDYKNYGFAELLDFYTNGNYYWNVTLDDYYKSSGKFKNETDSEFSTGEYLCVE
;
A
#
# COMPACT_ATOMS: atom_id res chain seq x y z
N CYS A 1 5.86 10.85 -18.87
CA CYS A 1 5.17 9.93 -17.94
C CYS A 1 6.16 8.88 -17.45
N ILE A 2 6.05 8.43 -16.17
CA ILE A 2 6.94 7.38 -15.60
C ILE A 2 6.89 6.11 -16.45
N ARG A 3 5.69 5.69 -16.90
CA ARG A 3 5.52 4.51 -17.76
C ARG A 3 6.34 4.60 -19.07
N ASP A 4 6.46 5.77 -19.64
CA ASP A 4 7.23 5.93 -20.89
C ASP A 4 8.73 5.89 -20.63
N ARG A 5 9.19 6.39 -19.47
CA ARG A 5 10.58 6.23 -19.04
C ARG A 5 10.95 4.77 -18.79
N ILE A 6 10.07 4.02 -18.14
CA ILE A 6 10.27 2.56 -17.96
C ILE A 6 10.39 1.86 -19.31
N LYS A 7 9.51 2.16 -20.28
CA LYS A 7 9.57 1.60 -21.63
C LYS A 7 10.85 1.96 -22.37
N GLU A 8 11.30 3.20 -22.24
CA GLU A 8 12.55 3.70 -22.81
C GLU A 8 13.75 2.91 -22.25
N VAL A 9 13.81 2.76 -20.93
CA VAL A 9 14.86 2.02 -20.24
C VAL A 9 14.88 0.55 -20.69
N VAL A 10 13.72 -0.12 -20.71
CA VAL A 10 13.61 -1.54 -21.11
C VAL A 10 14.07 -1.76 -22.56
N ARG A 11 13.84 -0.80 -23.46
CA ARG A 11 14.25 -0.91 -24.87
C ARG A 11 15.73 -0.71 -25.08
N ASN A 12 16.36 0.18 -24.33
CA ASN A 12 17.67 0.70 -24.67
C ASN A 12 18.82 0.12 -23.83
N TYR A 13 18.51 -0.58 -22.73
CA TYR A 13 19.54 -1.09 -21.83
C TYR A 13 19.42 -2.59 -21.60
N ALA A 14 20.58 -3.25 -21.46
CA ALA A 14 20.67 -4.66 -21.13
C ALA A 14 20.64 -4.83 -19.60
N PHE A 15 19.55 -5.41 -19.07
CA PHE A 15 19.40 -5.80 -17.67
C PHE A 15 18.34 -6.92 -17.55
N ASP A 16 18.32 -7.61 -16.42
CA ASP A 16 17.47 -8.78 -16.21
C ASP A 16 16.10 -8.42 -15.61
N GLY A 17 16.00 -7.28 -14.95
CA GLY A 17 14.75 -6.87 -14.32
C GLY A 17 14.70 -5.40 -13.90
N ILE A 18 13.51 -4.96 -13.54
CA ILE A 18 13.23 -3.64 -12.97
C ILE A 18 12.63 -3.83 -11.58
N MET A 19 13.16 -3.12 -10.60
CA MET A 19 12.58 -3.03 -9.27
C MET A 19 11.90 -1.68 -9.10
N LEU A 20 10.62 -1.69 -8.74
CA LEU A 20 9.86 -0.50 -8.36
C LEU A 20 10.10 -0.23 -6.88
N ASP A 21 10.85 0.83 -6.58
CA ASP A 21 11.00 1.34 -5.24
C ASP A 21 10.00 2.47 -5.00
N ARG A 22 9.34 2.47 -3.84
CA ARG A 22 8.37 3.48 -3.43
C ARG A 22 7.25 3.74 -4.46
N ALA A 23 6.77 2.69 -5.14
CA ALA A 23 5.56 2.78 -5.96
C ALA A 23 4.32 2.93 -5.07
N ARG A 24 4.17 4.10 -4.44
CA ARG A 24 3.18 4.40 -3.40
C ARG A 24 2.88 5.89 -3.33
N TYR A 25 1.82 6.24 -2.61
CA TYR A 25 1.61 7.61 -2.15
C TYR A 25 2.62 7.97 -1.06
N ASP A 26 2.80 9.26 -0.82
CA ASP A 26 3.72 9.75 0.21
C ASP A 26 3.18 9.48 1.63
N CYS A 27 1.93 9.86 1.86
CA CYS A 27 1.24 9.68 3.14
C CYS A 27 -0.26 9.54 2.94
N ILE A 28 -1.02 9.42 4.04
CA ILE A 28 -2.48 9.32 3.99
C ILE A 28 -3.13 10.60 3.46
N ASP A 29 -2.52 11.77 3.70
CA ASP A 29 -2.99 13.07 3.25
C ASP A 29 -2.64 13.39 1.80
N SER A 30 -1.94 12.48 1.11
CA SER A 30 -1.52 12.71 -0.27
C SER A 30 -2.67 12.59 -1.24
N ASP A 31 -2.63 13.49 -2.24
CA ASP A 31 -3.41 13.49 -3.47
C ASP A 31 -4.93 13.66 -3.29
N PHE A 32 -5.30 14.73 -2.55
CA PHE A 32 -6.68 15.23 -2.56
C PHE A 32 -6.91 16.26 -3.69
N SER A 33 -6.35 15.97 -4.88
CA SER A 33 -6.55 16.81 -6.07
C SER A 33 -7.97 16.70 -6.63
N PRO A 34 -8.43 17.70 -7.42
CA PRO A 34 -9.71 17.61 -8.13
C PRO A 34 -9.79 16.40 -9.07
N GLU A 35 -8.66 16.01 -9.68
CA GLU A 35 -8.55 14.84 -10.54
C GLU A 35 -8.78 13.56 -9.75
N SER A 36 -8.16 13.44 -8.58
CA SER A 36 -8.33 12.29 -7.69
C SER A 36 -9.75 12.20 -7.16
N LYS A 37 -10.37 13.32 -6.78
CA LYS A 37 -11.80 13.36 -6.46
C LYS A 37 -12.64 12.78 -7.59
N LYS A 38 -12.47 13.27 -8.82
CA LYS A 38 -13.21 12.81 -10.00
C LYS A 38 -13.02 11.33 -10.30
N MET A 39 -11.78 10.83 -10.16
CA MET A 39 -11.48 9.42 -10.37
C MET A 39 -12.10 8.54 -9.28
N PHE A 40 -12.07 9.00 -8.04
CA PHE A 40 -12.68 8.32 -6.91
C PHE A 40 -14.21 8.28 -7.03
N GLU A 41 -14.86 9.39 -7.35
CA GLU A 41 -16.31 9.45 -7.62
C GLU A 41 -16.73 8.46 -8.71
N LYS A 42 -15.92 8.37 -9.78
CA LYS A 42 -16.12 7.37 -10.84
C LYS A 42 -15.99 5.94 -10.31
N PHE A 43 -15.03 5.70 -9.43
CA PHE A 43 -14.79 4.38 -8.83
C PHE A 43 -15.95 3.92 -7.96
N ILE A 44 -16.49 4.80 -7.11
CA ILE A 44 -17.61 4.47 -6.22
C ILE A 44 -19.00 4.64 -6.88
N GLY A 45 -19.06 5.24 -8.08
CA GLY A 45 -20.31 5.50 -8.80
C GLY A 45 -21.19 6.57 -8.14
N LYS A 46 -20.63 7.42 -7.30
CA LYS A 46 -21.35 8.45 -6.52
C LYS A 46 -20.57 9.75 -6.45
N LYS A 47 -21.28 10.87 -6.21
CA LYS A 47 -20.65 12.15 -5.89
C LYS A 47 -20.25 12.23 -4.44
N VAL A 48 -19.14 12.92 -4.17
CA VAL A 48 -18.66 13.24 -2.83
C VAL A 48 -18.87 14.73 -2.61
N GLU A 49 -19.81 15.06 -1.74
CA GLU A 49 -20.26 16.45 -1.55
C GLU A 49 -19.20 17.27 -0.83
N LYS A 50 -18.71 16.78 0.30
CA LYS A 50 -17.69 17.43 1.12
C LYS A 50 -16.36 16.69 0.96
N PHE A 51 -15.49 17.20 0.11
CA PHE A 51 -14.18 16.60 -0.13
C PHE A 51 -13.09 17.58 0.33
N PRO A 52 -12.19 17.17 1.25
CA PRO A 52 -11.90 15.79 1.67
C PRO A 52 -12.68 15.27 2.89
N GLU A 53 -13.54 16.06 3.54
CA GLU A 53 -14.15 15.76 4.84
C GLU A 53 -14.97 14.46 4.85
N ASP A 54 -15.66 14.14 3.74
CA ASP A 54 -16.37 12.86 3.58
C ASP A 54 -15.42 11.65 3.47
N ILE A 55 -14.11 11.89 3.31
CA ILE A 55 -13.07 10.86 3.37
C ILE A 55 -12.56 10.73 4.79
N PHE A 56 -11.94 11.76 5.33
CA PHE A 56 -11.56 11.87 6.74
C PHE A 56 -11.22 13.30 7.13
N GLU A 57 -11.24 13.55 8.44
CA GLU A 57 -10.82 14.80 9.05
C GLU A 57 -9.82 14.55 10.17
N TRP A 58 -8.97 15.54 10.44
CA TRP A 58 -8.14 15.60 11.62
C TRP A 58 -8.86 16.38 12.70
N ARG A 59 -9.10 15.79 13.87
CA ARG A 59 -9.82 16.42 14.99
C ARG A 59 -8.99 16.38 16.25
N PRO A 60 -8.97 17.50 17.03
CA PRO A 60 -8.37 17.48 18.36
C PRO A 60 -9.04 16.43 19.25
N ASN A 61 -8.24 15.70 20.04
CA ASN A 61 -8.72 14.75 21.03
C ASN A 61 -8.64 15.32 22.46
N ALA A 62 -9.21 14.59 23.42
CA ALA A 62 -9.27 14.99 24.82
C ALA A 62 -7.88 15.04 25.52
N GLU A 63 -6.88 14.39 24.94
CA GLU A 63 -5.53 14.28 25.47
C GLU A 63 -4.58 15.37 24.92
N GLY A 64 -5.11 16.27 24.08
CA GLY A 64 -4.32 17.36 23.46
C GLY A 64 -3.58 16.92 22.19
N GLY A 65 -3.87 15.73 21.68
CA GLY A 65 -3.42 15.22 20.38
C GLY A 65 -4.41 15.52 19.27
N ILE A 66 -4.18 14.89 18.11
CA ILE A 66 -5.04 14.99 16.93
C ILE A 66 -5.34 13.58 16.44
N ASP A 67 -6.62 13.24 16.33
CA ASP A 67 -7.09 11.97 15.80
C ASP A 67 -7.57 12.09 14.36
N ARG A 68 -7.35 11.04 13.58
CA ARG A 68 -7.95 10.88 12.27
C ARG A 68 -9.35 10.28 12.41
N VAL A 69 -10.36 11.01 12.00
CA VAL A 69 -11.77 10.58 12.05
C VAL A 69 -12.23 10.26 10.63
N GLY A 70 -12.49 8.99 10.35
CA GLY A 70 -12.97 8.54 9.06
C GLY A 70 -14.37 9.06 8.73
N GLY A 71 -14.54 9.54 7.49
CA GLY A 71 -15.83 9.91 6.92
C GLY A 71 -16.55 8.71 6.30
N PRO A 72 -17.74 8.95 5.69
CA PRO A 72 -18.57 7.87 5.14
C PRO A 72 -17.92 7.11 3.97
N TYR A 73 -16.91 7.67 3.34
CA TYR A 73 -16.20 7.04 2.21
C TYR A 73 -14.76 6.65 2.53
N TYR A 74 -14.34 6.66 3.81
CA TYR A 74 -12.95 6.40 4.20
C TYR A 74 -12.43 5.05 3.69
N HIS A 75 -13.13 3.95 3.97
CA HIS A 75 -12.70 2.61 3.58
C HIS A 75 -12.69 2.41 2.05
N GLN A 76 -13.65 3.02 1.35
CA GLN A 76 -13.67 3.00 -0.12
C GLN A 76 -12.51 3.80 -0.72
N TRP A 77 -12.11 4.90 -0.08
CA TRP A 77 -10.96 5.70 -0.48
C TRP A 77 -9.66 4.90 -0.36
N LEU A 78 -9.47 4.18 0.75
CA LEU A 78 -8.31 3.28 0.92
C LEU A 78 -8.27 2.22 -0.19
N THR A 79 -9.41 1.61 -0.48
CA THR A 79 -9.55 0.61 -1.54
C THR A 79 -9.26 1.21 -2.92
N TRP A 80 -9.76 2.40 -3.20
CA TRP A 80 -9.48 3.10 -4.45
C TRP A 80 -7.99 3.41 -4.61
N ARG A 81 -7.33 3.91 -3.58
CA ARG A 81 -5.88 4.17 -3.60
C ARG A 81 -5.08 2.91 -3.92
N ALA A 82 -5.43 1.79 -3.29
CA ALA A 82 -4.82 0.50 -3.60
C ALA A 82 -5.06 0.12 -5.07
N SER A 83 -6.23 0.40 -5.62
CA SER A 83 -6.55 0.15 -7.03
C SER A 83 -5.69 0.97 -7.99
N VAL A 84 -5.36 2.20 -7.63
CA VAL A 84 -4.49 3.07 -8.45
C VAL A 84 -3.08 2.49 -8.54
N ILE A 85 -2.50 2.08 -7.41
CA ILE A 85 -1.16 1.47 -7.37
C ILE A 85 -1.17 0.11 -8.09
N TYR A 86 -2.16 -0.74 -7.84
CA TYR A 86 -2.33 -2.00 -8.55
C TYR A 86 -2.36 -1.82 -10.08
N ASN A 87 -3.17 -0.90 -10.57
CA ASN A 87 -3.30 -0.64 -12.00
C ASN A 87 -2.01 -0.09 -12.59
N PHE A 88 -1.29 0.76 -11.86
CA PHE A 88 0.04 1.23 -12.27
C PHE A 88 1.01 0.06 -12.45
N ILE A 89 1.13 -0.83 -11.46
CA ILE A 89 2.02 -2.00 -11.51
C ILE A 89 1.62 -2.95 -12.64
N LYS A 90 0.32 -3.19 -12.80
CA LYS A 90 -0.23 -4.02 -13.91
C LYS A 90 0.14 -3.47 -15.28
N ASP A 91 0.00 -2.15 -15.47
CA ASP A 91 0.35 -1.49 -16.73
C ASP A 91 1.86 -1.54 -17.00
N VAL A 92 2.68 -1.36 -15.94
CA VAL A 92 4.15 -1.50 -16.03
C VAL A 92 4.51 -2.92 -16.46
N ARG A 93 3.97 -3.94 -15.75
CA ARG A 93 4.20 -5.35 -16.12
C ARG A 93 3.83 -5.63 -17.57
N THR A 94 2.64 -5.25 -17.96
CA THR A 94 2.15 -5.45 -19.34
C THR A 94 3.10 -4.81 -20.36
N SER A 95 3.56 -3.60 -20.07
CA SER A 95 4.47 -2.86 -20.95
C SER A 95 5.87 -3.50 -21.04
N ILE A 96 6.41 -3.93 -19.91
CA ILE A 96 7.73 -4.59 -19.83
C ILE A 96 7.67 -5.91 -20.60
N LYS A 97 6.72 -6.79 -20.26
CA LYS A 97 6.61 -8.12 -20.88
C LYS A 97 6.33 -8.08 -22.39
N LYS A 98 5.71 -7.00 -22.88
CA LYS A 98 5.52 -6.77 -24.33
C LYS A 98 6.83 -6.42 -25.03
N ILE A 99 7.76 -5.74 -24.38
CA ILE A 99 9.04 -5.27 -24.96
C ILE A 99 10.11 -6.35 -24.80
N LYS A 100 10.20 -6.91 -23.60
CA LYS A 100 11.22 -7.86 -23.17
C LYS A 100 10.57 -8.91 -22.26
N PRO A 101 10.05 -10.02 -22.81
CA PRO A 101 9.26 -11.01 -22.06
C PRO A 101 9.99 -11.61 -20.84
N GLU A 102 11.31 -11.78 -20.94
CA GLU A 102 12.19 -12.33 -19.91
C GLU A 102 12.52 -11.33 -18.79
N CYS A 103 12.34 -10.03 -19.02
CA CYS A 103 12.64 -8.99 -18.04
C CYS A 103 11.74 -9.14 -16.81
N MET A 104 12.35 -9.31 -15.64
CA MET A 104 11.64 -9.45 -14.38
C MET A 104 11.08 -8.10 -13.88
N LEU A 105 9.91 -8.15 -13.27
CA LEU A 105 9.34 -7.04 -12.52
C LEU A 105 9.37 -7.36 -11.04
N ALA A 106 9.99 -6.50 -10.26
CA ALA A 106 10.05 -6.58 -8.81
C ALA A 106 9.46 -5.32 -8.15
N ALA A 107 9.10 -5.43 -6.90
CA ALA A 107 8.78 -4.31 -6.04
C ALA A 107 9.54 -4.40 -4.71
N TYR A 108 9.96 -3.24 -4.22
CA TYR A 108 10.50 -3.08 -2.88
C TYR A 108 9.45 -2.39 -2.02
N THR A 109 9.06 -3.03 -0.91
CA THR A 109 8.09 -2.47 0.05
C THR A 109 8.65 -2.59 1.47
N GLY A 110 8.04 -1.89 2.43
CA GLY A 110 8.34 -2.11 3.85
C GLY A 110 7.57 -3.29 4.40
N ALA A 111 8.02 -3.79 5.54
CA ALA A 111 7.45 -4.94 6.25
C ALA A 111 6.11 -4.64 6.96
N TRP A 112 5.68 -3.41 7.03
CA TRP A 112 4.55 -2.94 7.85
C TRP A 112 3.21 -3.05 7.12
N TYR A 113 2.80 -4.23 6.74
CA TYR A 113 1.55 -4.45 6.01
C TYR A 113 0.32 -3.80 6.67
N PRO A 114 0.13 -3.90 8.00
CA PRO A 114 -1.06 -3.37 8.67
C PRO A 114 -1.27 -1.86 8.49
N THR A 115 -0.20 -1.09 8.23
CA THR A 115 -0.24 0.38 8.07
C THR A 115 -0.01 0.84 6.63
N TYR A 116 0.36 -0.07 5.71
CA TYR A 116 0.69 0.29 4.31
C TYR A 116 -0.52 0.75 3.49
N PHE A 117 -1.74 0.50 3.98
CA PHE A 117 -2.94 1.10 3.40
C PHE A 117 -2.88 2.63 3.39
N GLU A 118 -2.18 3.25 4.34
CA GLU A 118 -2.01 4.72 4.41
C GLU A 118 -1.28 5.29 3.20
N VAL A 119 -0.44 4.51 2.57
CA VAL A 119 0.28 4.88 1.34
C VAL A 119 -0.28 4.19 0.10
N GLY A 120 -1.47 3.60 0.19
CA GLY A 120 -2.20 2.99 -0.92
C GLY A 120 -1.56 1.70 -1.45
N VAL A 121 -0.78 0.99 -0.64
CA VAL A 121 -0.07 -0.23 -1.07
C VAL A 121 -0.74 -1.46 -0.50
N ASN A 122 -1.15 -2.36 -1.39
CA ASN A 122 -1.58 -3.71 -1.05
C ASN A 122 -0.67 -4.73 -1.76
N TRP A 123 0.38 -5.17 -1.06
CA TRP A 123 1.33 -6.14 -1.61
C TRP A 123 0.95 -7.60 -1.34
N ALA A 124 -0.20 -7.84 -0.73
CA ALA A 124 -0.72 -9.18 -0.51
C ALA A 124 -1.17 -9.87 -1.80
N SER A 125 -1.36 -11.17 -1.72
CA SER A 125 -2.05 -11.96 -2.74
C SER A 125 -3.53 -11.59 -2.82
N ARG A 126 -4.12 -11.63 -4.01
CA ARG A 126 -5.58 -11.48 -4.20
C ARG A 126 -6.38 -12.65 -3.64
N ASN A 127 -5.73 -13.75 -3.30
CA ASN A 127 -6.36 -14.89 -2.61
C ASN A 127 -6.50 -14.65 -1.11
N TYR A 128 -5.78 -13.67 -0.54
CA TYR A 128 -5.87 -13.29 0.85
C TYR A 128 -6.97 -12.24 1.07
N ASP A 129 -7.94 -12.58 1.91
CA ASP A 129 -9.05 -11.68 2.23
C ASP A 129 -8.72 -10.80 3.43
N VAL A 130 -8.06 -9.68 3.14
CA VAL A 130 -7.57 -8.69 4.10
C VAL A 130 -8.67 -8.22 5.07
N SER A 131 -9.92 -8.14 4.62
CA SER A 131 -11.03 -7.65 5.44
C SER A 131 -11.41 -8.57 6.60
N LYS A 132 -10.90 -9.80 6.62
CA LYS A 132 -11.10 -10.73 7.74
C LYS A 132 -10.23 -10.41 8.95
N ASP A 133 -9.05 -9.83 8.69
CA ASP A 133 -8.05 -9.59 9.72
C ASP A 133 -7.94 -8.09 10.05
N PHE A 134 -8.32 -7.20 9.11
CA PHE A 134 -8.17 -5.76 9.27
C PHE A 134 -9.49 -5.02 9.01
N SER A 135 -10.02 -4.36 10.03
CA SER A 135 -11.29 -3.63 9.99
C SER A 135 -11.29 -2.40 9.06
N TRP A 136 -10.12 -1.87 8.72
CA TRP A 136 -9.99 -0.77 7.77
C TRP A 136 -10.20 -1.21 6.31
N ALA A 137 -10.08 -2.50 5.99
CA ALA A 137 -10.22 -3.02 4.64
C ALA A 137 -11.68 -3.30 4.28
N THR A 138 -12.07 -2.96 3.04
CA THR A 138 -13.32 -3.47 2.47
C THR A 138 -13.13 -4.88 1.91
N PRO A 139 -14.21 -5.68 1.72
CA PRO A 139 -14.10 -7.00 1.06
C PRO A 139 -13.47 -6.93 -0.34
N ASP A 140 -13.61 -5.79 -1.02
CA ASP A 140 -13.04 -5.57 -2.36
C ASP A 140 -11.55 -5.21 -2.35
N TYR A 141 -10.97 -4.86 -1.19
CA TYR A 141 -9.57 -4.47 -1.07
C TYR A 141 -8.61 -5.54 -1.60
N LYS A 142 -8.92 -6.82 -1.38
CA LYS A 142 -8.14 -7.96 -1.90
C LYS A 142 -7.99 -7.98 -3.42
N ASN A 143 -8.95 -7.41 -4.18
CA ASN A 143 -8.90 -7.38 -5.63
C ASN A 143 -7.72 -6.57 -6.17
N TYR A 144 -7.12 -5.74 -5.33
CA TYR A 144 -6.01 -4.85 -5.64
C TYR A 144 -4.69 -5.26 -4.98
N GLY A 145 -4.61 -6.49 -4.50
CA GLY A 145 -3.36 -7.13 -4.12
C GLY A 145 -2.48 -7.38 -5.35
N PHE A 146 -1.20 -7.02 -5.30
CA PHE A 146 -0.34 -7.10 -6.48
C PHE A 146 0.76 -8.17 -6.42
N ALA A 147 0.75 -9.06 -5.43
CA ALA A 147 1.76 -10.12 -5.32
C ALA A 147 1.93 -10.90 -6.63
N GLU A 148 0.83 -11.29 -7.28
CA GLU A 148 0.85 -12.09 -8.51
C GLU A 148 1.31 -11.30 -9.75
N LEU A 149 1.48 -10.00 -9.65
CA LEU A 149 2.02 -9.17 -10.72
C LEU A 149 3.54 -9.12 -10.72
N LEU A 150 4.19 -9.63 -9.69
CA LEU A 150 5.64 -9.58 -9.50
C LEU A 150 6.29 -10.92 -9.87
N ASP A 151 7.48 -10.85 -10.45
CA ASP A 151 8.35 -11.99 -10.66
C ASP A 151 9.31 -12.17 -9.48
N PHE A 152 9.59 -11.08 -8.76
CA PHE A 152 10.43 -11.05 -7.58
C PHE A 152 9.91 -10.00 -6.59
N TYR A 153 9.96 -10.31 -5.31
CA TYR A 153 9.49 -9.45 -4.23
C TYR A 153 10.59 -9.23 -3.20
N THR A 154 10.80 -7.98 -2.79
CA THR A 154 11.77 -7.61 -1.76
C THR A 154 11.07 -6.84 -0.67
N ASN A 155 11.29 -7.26 0.57
CA ASN A 155 10.73 -6.64 1.75
C ASN A 155 11.83 -5.98 2.60
N GLY A 156 11.58 -4.75 3.01
CA GLY A 156 12.49 -3.96 3.83
C GLY A 156 12.29 -4.25 5.32
N ASN A 157 13.02 -5.23 5.84
CA ASN A 157 13.00 -5.60 7.24
C ASN A 157 14.05 -4.79 8.01
N TYR A 158 13.69 -3.61 8.49
CA TYR A 158 14.59 -2.71 9.21
C TYR A 158 14.50 -2.89 10.74
N TYR A 159 14.51 -4.15 11.18
CA TYR A 159 14.45 -4.49 12.60
C TYR A 159 15.85 -4.68 13.19
N TRP A 160 16.06 -4.16 14.39
CA TRP A 160 17.30 -4.34 15.15
C TRP A 160 17.39 -5.71 15.82
N ASN A 161 16.23 -6.34 16.03
CA ASN A 161 16.11 -7.63 16.70
C ASN A 161 16.08 -8.75 15.67
N VAL A 162 16.80 -9.82 15.92
CA VAL A 162 16.90 -10.98 15.01
C VAL A 162 15.73 -11.95 15.24
N THR A 163 15.25 -12.01 16.48
CA THR A 163 14.15 -12.90 16.87
C THR A 163 13.05 -12.11 17.60
N LEU A 164 11.85 -12.66 17.65
CA LEU A 164 10.75 -12.12 18.46
C LEU A 164 11.14 -12.05 19.95
N ASP A 165 11.90 -13.03 20.44
CA ASP A 165 12.37 -13.04 21.83
C ASP A 165 13.32 -11.88 22.11
N ASP A 166 14.21 -11.51 21.18
CA ASP A 166 15.05 -10.33 21.27
C ASP A 166 14.23 -9.03 21.30
N TYR A 167 13.17 -8.98 20.47
CA TYR A 167 12.24 -7.86 20.44
C TYR A 167 11.52 -7.71 21.78
N TYR A 168 10.92 -8.76 22.31
CA TYR A 168 10.23 -8.74 23.59
C TYR A 168 11.18 -8.43 24.78
N LYS A 169 12.43 -8.83 24.71
CA LYS A 169 13.45 -8.49 25.72
C LYS A 169 13.90 -7.05 25.64
N SER A 170 14.05 -6.50 24.45
CA SER A 170 14.53 -5.12 24.23
C SER A 170 13.45 -4.05 24.42
N SER A 171 12.19 -4.41 24.19
CA SER A 171 11.07 -3.47 24.08
C SER A 171 10.26 -3.33 25.37
N GLY A 172 10.91 -3.26 26.53
CA GLY A 172 10.21 -3.03 27.81
C GLY A 172 9.24 -1.83 27.83
N LYS A 173 9.27 -0.97 26.82
CA LYS A 173 8.35 0.15 26.59
C LYS A 173 7.14 -0.18 25.69
N PHE A 174 7.18 -1.25 24.91
CA PHE A 174 6.15 -1.55 23.90
C PHE A 174 5.19 -2.69 24.27
N LYS A 175 5.30 -3.21 25.49
CA LYS A 175 4.43 -4.28 25.98
C LYS A 175 2.96 -3.92 26.10
N ASN A 176 2.58 -2.63 26.04
CA ASN A 176 1.21 -2.17 26.30
C ASN A 176 0.59 -1.33 25.19
N GLU A 177 1.32 -1.01 24.12
CA GLU A 177 0.81 -0.16 23.05
C GLU A 177 0.96 -0.90 21.72
N THR A 178 -0.13 -1.40 21.19
CA THR A 178 -0.22 -1.93 19.82
C THR A 178 0.64 -3.16 19.52
N ASP A 179 0.74 -4.10 20.44
CA ASP A 179 1.34 -5.42 20.17
C ASP A 179 0.76 -6.10 18.90
N SER A 180 -0.47 -5.73 18.50
CA SER A 180 -1.10 -6.27 17.29
C SER A 180 -0.58 -5.65 15.99
N GLU A 181 -0.17 -4.38 15.96
CA GLU A 181 0.25 -3.71 14.72
C GLU A 181 1.70 -4.03 14.34
N PHE A 182 2.60 -4.11 15.32
CA PHE A 182 3.99 -4.47 15.08
C PHE A 182 4.18 -5.98 14.92
N SER A 183 3.51 -6.79 15.74
CA SER A 183 3.62 -8.24 15.66
C SER A 183 3.08 -8.81 14.35
N THR A 184 2.03 -8.22 13.77
CA THR A 184 1.49 -8.69 12.49
C THR A 184 2.43 -8.39 11.31
N GLY A 185 3.15 -7.28 11.33
CA GLY A 185 4.19 -6.97 10.36
C GLY A 185 5.37 -7.93 10.41
N GLU A 186 5.78 -8.34 11.60
CA GLU A 186 6.84 -9.33 11.81
C GLU A 186 6.43 -10.74 11.40
N TYR A 187 5.22 -11.18 11.71
CA TYR A 187 4.70 -12.49 11.32
C TYR A 187 4.62 -12.68 9.80
N LEU A 188 4.25 -11.65 9.07
CA LEU A 188 4.16 -11.70 7.61
C LEU A 188 5.53 -11.67 6.90
N CYS A 189 6.60 -11.37 7.62
CA CYS A 189 7.95 -11.33 7.07
C CYS A 189 8.79 -12.57 7.36
N VAL A 190 8.35 -13.44 8.26
CA VAL A 190 9.10 -14.62 8.73
C VAL A 190 8.54 -15.94 8.17
N GLU A 191 7.35 -15.93 7.59
CA GLU A 191 6.77 -17.03 6.82
C GLU A 191 6.92 -16.78 5.30
#